data_98b3c6b954a70592f45e4cde1e97e51e
#
_entry.id   98b3c6b954a70592f45e4cde1e97e51e
#
_cell.length_a   1.000
_cell.length_b   1.000
_cell.length_c   1.000
_cell.angle_alpha   90.00
_cell.angle_beta   90.00
_cell.angle_gamma   90.00
#
_symmetry.space_group_name_H-M   'P 1'
#
loop_
_entity.id
_entity.type
_entity.pdbx_description
1 polymer ?
#
loop_
_entity_poly.entity_id
_entity_poly.type
_entity_poly.pdbx_seq_one_letter_code
_entity_poly.pdbx_strand_id
1 'polypeptide(L)'
;MQSVDVAIVGGGMVGLAVACGLQGSGLRVAVLEKAEPRPLAADAPPALRVSAINAASEKLLTKLDVWREIVALRASCYHGMEVWDKDSFGHISFDDQSMGFSHLGYIIENAVVHHALWQKAQRCADVTLLAPAELQQVAWGENEAFLSLQDGSMLTARLVIGADGANSWLRNKA
;
A
#
# COMPACT_ATOMS: atom_id res chain seq x y z
N MET A 1 -21.62 7.90 14.18
CA MET A 1 -20.70 8.65 13.32
C MET A 1 -19.32 8.62 13.99
N GLN A 2 -18.30 8.15 13.32
CA GLN A 2 -16.91 8.09 13.81
C GLN A 2 -16.15 9.31 13.28
N SER A 3 -15.30 9.94 14.10
CA SER A 3 -14.44 11.05 13.67
C SER A 3 -12.97 10.61 13.72
N VAL A 4 -12.25 10.84 12.63
CA VAL A 4 -10.81 10.56 12.49
C VAL A 4 -10.06 11.79 12.00
N ASP A 5 -8.75 11.80 12.15
CA ASP A 5 -7.92 12.88 11.61
C ASP A 5 -7.59 12.62 10.14
N VAL A 6 -7.36 11.35 9.77
CA VAL A 6 -7.04 10.95 8.41
C VAL A 6 -7.89 9.75 8.00
N ALA A 7 -8.59 9.85 6.87
CA ALA A 7 -9.23 8.72 6.20
C ALA A 7 -8.45 8.36 4.94
N ILE A 8 -8.05 7.11 4.81
CA ILE A 8 -7.34 6.58 3.64
C ILE A 8 -8.31 5.69 2.87
N VAL A 9 -8.63 6.08 1.65
CA VAL A 9 -9.51 5.31 0.76
C VAL A 9 -8.67 4.37 -0.09
N GLY A 10 -8.78 3.08 0.19
CA GLY A 10 -8.00 2.00 -0.41
C GLY A 10 -6.99 1.40 0.55
N GLY A 11 -7.20 0.13 0.93
CA GLY A 11 -6.32 -0.70 1.76
C GLY A 11 -5.29 -1.49 0.93
N GLY A 12 -4.88 -1.00 -0.23
CA GLY A 12 -3.78 -1.55 -1.00
C GLY A 12 -2.41 -1.26 -0.38
N MET A 13 -1.32 -1.73 -1.01
CA MET A 13 0.05 -1.56 -0.52
C MET A 13 0.37 -0.09 -0.19
N VAL A 14 -0.08 0.85 -1.03
CA VAL A 14 0.19 2.29 -0.85
C VAL A 14 -0.57 2.84 0.35
N GLY A 15 -1.88 2.60 0.43
CA GLY A 15 -2.71 3.08 1.55
C GLY A 15 -2.26 2.52 2.89
N LEU A 16 -1.93 1.23 2.94
CA LEU A 16 -1.41 0.58 4.15
C LEU A 16 -0.02 1.12 4.54
N ALA A 17 0.86 1.37 3.57
CA ALA A 17 2.17 1.97 3.85
C ALA A 17 2.03 3.38 4.45
N VAL A 18 1.09 4.18 3.94
CA VAL A 18 0.77 5.50 4.53
C VAL A 18 0.23 5.34 5.95
N ALA A 19 -0.73 4.43 6.16
CA ALA A 19 -1.30 4.17 7.49
C ALA A 19 -0.24 3.75 8.51
N CYS A 20 0.62 2.78 8.15
CA CYS A 20 1.74 2.34 8.99
C CYS A 20 2.75 3.47 9.26
N GLY A 21 2.99 4.34 8.26
CA GLY A 21 3.90 5.48 8.38
C GLY A 21 3.39 6.58 9.31
N LEU A 22 2.08 6.64 9.54
CA LEU A 22 1.45 7.58 10.47
C LEU A 22 1.37 7.04 11.92
N GLN A 23 1.78 5.78 12.15
CA GLN A 23 1.83 5.21 13.49
C GLN A 23 2.65 6.08 14.45
N GLY A 24 2.12 6.34 15.65
CA GLY A 24 2.80 7.14 16.68
C GLY A 24 2.79 8.65 16.41
N SER A 25 2.10 9.13 15.38
CA SER A 25 1.93 10.57 15.12
C SER A 25 0.91 11.25 16.04
N GLY A 26 0.12 10.46 16.78
CA GLY A 26 -1.03 10.94 17.55
C GLY A 26 -2.28 11.20 16.71
N LEU A 27 -2.25 10.94 15.41
CA LEU A 27 -3.39 11.05 14.51
C LEU A 27 -4.21 9.77 14.51
N ARG A 28 -5.52 9.89 14.59
CA ARG A 28 -6.46 8.77 14.40
C ARG A 28 -6.64 8.53 12.91
N VAL A 29 -6.25 7.35 12.44
CA VAL A 29 -6.28 6.98 11.03
C VAL A 29 -7.33 5.90 10.79
N ALA A 30 -8.18 6.07 9.78
CA ALA A 30 -9.05 5.02 9.27
C ALA A 30 -8.66 4.64 7.85
N VAL A 31 -8.51 3.34 7.59
CA VAL A 31 -8.32 2.80 6.24
C VAL A 31 -9.62 2.15 5.79
N LEU A 32 -10.17 2.62 4.69
CA LEU A 32 -11.39 2.08 4.07
C LEU A 32 -11.00 1.13 2.95
N GLU A 33 -11.32 -0.15 3.07
CA GLU A 33 -11.04 -1.14 2.04
C GLU A 33 -12.33 -1.88 1.64
N LYS A 34 -12.59 -1.92 0.34
CA LYS A 34 -13.82 -2.48 -0.22
C LYS A 34 -14.02 -3.97 0.08
N ALA A 35 -12.92 -4.72 0.17
CA ALA A 35 -12.97 -6.15 0.39
C ALA A 35 -11.97 -6.58 1.48
N GLU A 36 -12.35 -7.59 2.24
CA GLU A 36 -11.39 -8.22 3.15
C GLU A 36 -10.21 -8.82 2.37
N PRO A 37 -8.98 -8.66 2.86
CA PRO A 37 -7.82 -9.25 2.21
C PRO A 37 -7.91 -10.77 2.25
N ARG A 38 -7.54 -11.39 1.13
CA ARG A 38 -7.46 -12.85 1.08
C ARG A 38 -6.29 -13.33 1.93
N PRO A 39 -6.46 -14.38 2.73
CA PRO A 39 -5.35 -15.00 3.44
C PRO A 39 -4.25 -15.43 2.47
N LEU A 40 -3.00 -15.17 2.83
CA LEU A 40 -1.85 -15.67 2.09
C LEU A 40 -1.54 -17.09 2.59
N ALA A 41 -1.82 -18.10 1.76
CA ALA A 41 -1.48 -19.47 2.10
C ALA A 41 0.03 -19.70 1.86
N ALA A 42 0.72 -20.29 2.84
CA ALA A 42 2.17 -20.49 2.78
C ALA A 42 2.60 -21.44 1.64
N ASP A 43 1.73 -22.38 1.27
CA ASP A 43 1.92 -23.37 0.21
C ASP A 43 1.32 -22.97 -1.14
N ALA A 44 0.70 -21.78 -1.23
CA ALA A 44 0.13 -21.30 -2.48
C ALA A 44 1.22 -21.11 -3.54
N PRO A 45 0.94 -21.44 -4.81
CA PRO A 45 1.86 -21.15 -5.90
C PRO A 45 2.09 -19.62 -5.99
N PRO A 46 3.27 -19.19 -6.49
CA PRO A 46 3.56 -17.77 -6.66
C PRO A 46 2.49 -17.05 -7.48
N ALA A 47 2.10 -15.87 -7.01
CA ALA A 47 1.12 -15.05 -7.70
C ALA A 47 1.70 -14.43 -8.99
N LEU A 48 0.86 -14.24 -10.01
CA LEU A 48 1.28 -13.62 -11.28
C LEU A 48 1.68 -12.15 -11.11
N ARG A 49 1.09 -11.45 -10.13
CA ARG A 49 1.38 -10.04 -9.88
C ARG A 49 2.55 -9.90 -8.94
N VAL A 50 3.66 -9.44 -9.49
CA VAL A 50 4.89 -9.12 -8.76
C VAL A 50 5.26 -7.65 -8.94
N SER A 51 6.05 -7.13 -8.02
CA SER A 51 6.66 -5.80 -8.09
C SER A 51 8.17 -5.90 -7.92
N ALA A 52 8.90 -5.10 -8.70
CA ALA A 52 10.30 -4.86 -8.47
C ALA A 52 10.44 -3.81 -7.35
N ILE A 53 10.80 -4.25 -6.18
CA ILE A 53 11.03 -3.40 -5.01
C ILE A 53 12.47 -2.90 -5.07
N ASN A 54 12.64 -1.62 -5.34
CA ASN A 54 13.95 -0.98 -5.40
C ASN A 54 14.48 -0.65 -3.99
N ALA A 55 15.74 -0.24 -3.89
CA ALA A 55 16.40 0.08 -2.63
C ALA A 55 15.69 1.18 -1.80
N ALA A 56 15.01 2.14 -2.45
CA ALA A 56 14.25 3.17 -1.73
C ALA A 56 12.99 2.58 -1.08
N SER A 57 12.27 1.73 -1.81
CA SER A 57 11.09 1.03 -1.29
C SER A 57 11.46 0.01 -0.21
N GLU A 58 12.59 -0.70 -0.37
CA GLU A 58 13.14 -1.58 0.66
C GLU A 58 13.42 -0.83 1.97
N LYS A 59 14.09 0.33 1.88
CA LYS A 59 14.34 1.20 3.03
C LYS A 59 13.05 1.67 3.71
N LEU A 60 12.04 2.04 2.90
CA LEU A 60 10.73 2.42 3.44
C LEU A 60 10.09 1.25 4.18
N LEU A 61 9.99 0.07 3.57
CA LEU A 61 9.40 -1.12 4.18
C LEU A 61 10.16 -1.59 5.43
N THR A 62 11.48 -1.39 5.45
CA THR A 62 12.32 -1.61 6.64
C THR A 62 11.96 -0.63 7.76
N LYS A 63 11.81 0.65 7.43
CA LYS A 63 11.42 1.70 8.39
C LYS A 63 9.99 1.49 8.94
N LEU A 64 9.10 0.91 8.14
CA LEU A 64 7.75 0.51 8.56
C LEU A 64 7.74 -0.80 9.38
N ASP A 65 8.90 -1.43 9.57
CA ASP A 65 9.07 -2.68 10.33
C ASP A 65 8.26 -3.86 9.74
N VAL A 66 8.22 -3.96 8.41
CA VAL A 66 7.57 -5.06 7.67
C VAL A 66 8.54 -5.84 6.78
N TRP A 67 9.74 -5.33 6.53
CA TRP A 67 10.68 -5.92 5.59
C TRP A 67 11.09 -7.35 5.94
N ARG A 68 11.36 -7.62 7.22
CA ARG A 68 11.75 -8.95 7.69
C ARG A 68 10.66 -9.99 7.43
N GLU A 69 9.40 -9.62 7.65
CA GLU A 69 8.25 -10.49 7.40
C GLU A 69 8.10 -10.78 5.90
N ILE A 70 8.26 -9.76 5.05
CA ILE A 70 8.22 -9.90 3.59
C ILE A 70 9.29 -10.89 3.11
N VAL A 71 10.54 -10.71 3.54
CA VAL A 71 11.65 -11.59 3.12
C VAL A 71 11.48 -13.01 3.65
N ALA A 72 10.98 -13.17 4.88
CA ALA A 72 10.72 -14.47 5.48
C ALA A 72 9.62 -15.25 4.75
N LEU A 73 8.67 -14.54 4.13
CA LEU A 73 7.63 -15.17 3.31
C LEU A 73 8.20 -15.59 1.95
N ARG A 74 8.42 -14.63 1.06
CA ARG A 74 8.98 -14.86 -0.29
C ARG A 74 9.56 -13.57 -0.87
N ALA A 75 10.84 -13.57 -1.19
CA ALA A 75 11.49 -12.48 -1.91
C ALA A 75 12.62 -13.03 -2.76
N SER A 76 12.76 -12.56 -3.98
CA SER A 76 13.85 -12.92 -4.88
C SER A 76 14.68 -11.70 -5.22
N CYS A 77 15.95 -11.71 -4.83
CA CYS A 77 16.89 -10.65 -5.14
C CYS A 77 17.21 -10.62 -6.64
N TYR A 78 17.34 -9.43 -7.23
CA TYR A 78 17.84 -9.28 -8.60
C TYR A 78 19.05 -8.35 -8.67
N HIS A 79 19.99 -8.69 -9.54
CA HIS A 79 21.30 -8.05 -9.67
C HIS A 79 21.45 -7.28 -10.99
N GLY A 80 20.60 -7.57 -11.98
CA GLY A 80 20.61 -6.91 -13.28
C GLY A 80 19.19 -6.62 -13.77
N MET A 81 19.07 -5.58 -14.60
CA MET A 81 17.86 -5.21 -15.30
C MET A 81 18.20 -4.73 -16.69
N GLU A 82 17.53 -5.30 -17.66
CA GLU A 82 17.61 -4.87 -19.06
C GLU A 82 16.26 -4.34 -19.51
N VAL A 83 16.25 -3.20 -20.14
CA VAL A 83 15.05 -2.58 -20.70
C VAL A 83 15.32 -2.23 -22.15
N TRP A 84 14.45 -2.66 -23.03
CA TRP A 84 14.52 -2.34 -24.46
C TRP A 84 13.17 -1.89 -25.00
N ASP A 85 13.22 -1.06 -26.00
CA ASP A 85 12.04 -0.64 -26.72
C ASP A 85 11.69 -1.68 -27.79
N LYS A 86 10.41 -2.05 -27.91
CA LYS A 86 9.95 -3.06 -28.88
C LYS A 86 10.11 -2.62 -30.33
N ASP A 87 9.94 -1.33 -30.58
CA ASP A 87 9.81 -0.76 -31.92
C ASP A 87 11.03 0.12 -32.32
N SER A 88 12.08 0.18 -31.47
CA SER A 88 13.31 0.92 -31.73
C SER A 88 14.56 0.17 -31.26
N PHE A 89 15.75 0.76 -31.49
CA PHE A 89 17.04 0.22 -31.03
C PHE A 89 17.40 0.67 -29.60
N GLY A 90 16.46 1.31 -28.90
CA GLY A 90 16.68 1.76 -27.53
C GLY A 90 16.87 0.57 -26.56
N HIS A 91 18.02 0.55 -25.89
CA HIS A 91 18.37 -0.47 -24.90
C HIS A 91 19.11 0.18 -23.73
N ILE A 92 18.69 -0.16 -22.52
CA ILE A 92 19.33 0.27 -21.28
C ILE A 92 19.56 -0.95 -20.39
N SER A 93 20.77 -1.07 -19.86
CA SER A 93 21.16 -2.11 -18.92
C SER A 93 21.62 -1.48 -17.60
N PHE A 94 21.23 -2.08 -16.50
CA PHE A 94 21.65 -1.75 -15.14
C PHE A 94 22.17 -2.99 -14.47
N ASP A 95 23.27 -2.88 -13.73
CA ASP A 95 23.78 -3.93 -12.85
C ASP A 95 24.22 -3.32 -11.51
N ASP A 96 24.17 -4.14 -10.47
CA ASP A 96 24.51 -3.73 -9.11
C ASP A 96 25.99 -3.39 -8.94
N GLN A 97 26.88 -4.10 -9.65
CA GLN A 97 28.32 -3.93 -9.54
C GLN A 97 28.77 -2.58 -10.09
N SER A 98 28.26 -2.19 -11.29
CA SER A 98 28.56 -0.90 -11.87
C SER A 98 28.05 0.28 -11.04
N MET A 99 26.99 0.05 -10.27
CA MET A 99 26.38 1.05 -9.39
C MET A 99 26.90 1.02 -7.95
N GLY A 100 27.79 0.06 -7.61
CA GLY A 100 28.35 -0.07 -6.26
C GLY A 100 27.35 -0.53 -5.20
N PHE A 101 26.30 -1.26 -5.60
CA PHE A 101 25.31 -1.84 -4.71
C PHE A 101 25.52 -3.34 -4.53
N SER A 102 24.96 -3.91 -3.47
CA SER A 102 24.95 -5.35 -3.25
C SER A 102 23.86 -6.06 -4.06
N HIS A 103 22.85 -5.34 -4.51
CA HIS A 103 21.73 -5.77 -5.33
C HIS A 103 20.97 -4.55 -5.85
N LEU A 104 20.20 -4.69 -6.92
CA LEU A 104 19.35 -3.63 -7.44
C LEU A 104 18.00 -3.57 -6.70
N GLY A 105 17.53 -4.69 -6.19
CA GLY A 105 16.27 -4.80 -5.45
C GLY A 105 15.77 -6.23 -5.38
N TYR A 106 14.46 -6.36 -5.18
CA TYR A 106 13.79 -7.65 -5.02
C TYR A 106 12.54 -7.74 -5.89
N ILE A 107 12.34 -8.88 -6.51
CA ILE A 107 11.04 -9.22 -7.11
C ILE A 107 10.20 -9.89 -6.04
N ILE A 108 9.06 -9.30 -5.73
CA ILE A 108 8.17 -9.74 -4.65
C ILE A 108 6.73 -9.74 -5.13
N GLU A 109 5.98 -10.75 -4.74
CA GLU A 109 4.54 -10.80 -5.01
C GLU A 109 3.82 -9.66 -4.28
N ASN A 110 2.92 -8.98 -4.99
CA ASN A 110 2.13 -7.90 -4.39
C ASN A 110 1.31 -8.39 -3.19
N ALA A 111 0.86 -9.65 -3.24
CA ALA A 111 0.13 -10.28 -2.14
C ALA A 111 0.99 -10.42 -0.87
N VAL A 112 2.28 -10.70 -0.99
CA VAL A 112 3.22 -10.80 0.14
C VAL A 112 3.42 -9.44 0.80
N VAL A 113 3.70 -8.41 0.00
CA VAL A 113 3.87 -7.03 0.52
C VAL A 113 2.58 -6.53 1.19
N HIS A 114 1.44 -6.76 0.53
CA HIS A 114 0.13 -6.39 1.05
C HIS A 114 -0.16 -7.09 2.38
N HIS A 115 0.07 -8.40 2.46
CA HIS A 115 -0.14 -9.18 3.67
C HIS A 115 0.66 -8.64 4.85
N ALA A 116 1.96 -8.42 4.68
CA ALA A 116 2.83 -7.90 5.73
C ALA A 116 2.39 -6.50 6.21
N LEU A 117 2.05 -5.61 5.29
CA LEU A 117 1.54 -4.28 5.63
C LEU A 117 0.18 -4.34 6.33
N TRP A 118 -0.72 -5.23 5.91
CA TRP A 118 -2.01 -5.42 6.55
C TRP A 118 -1.86 -5.90 8.00
N GLN A 119 -1.05 -6.93 8.21
CA GLN A 119 -0.74 -7.46 9.54
C GLN A 119 -0.10 -6.38 10.43
N LYS A 120 0.77 -5.54 9.88
CA LYS A 120 1.36 -4.41 10.60
C LYS A 120 0.28 -3.39 10.98
N ALA A 121 -0.56 -2.98 10.03
CA ALA A 121 -1.61 -2.00 10.26
C ALA A 121 -2.61 -2.46 11.33
N GLN A 122 -2.96 -3.76 11.38
CA GLN A 122 -3.80 -4.34 12.45
C GLN A 122 -3.20 -4.21 13.86
N ARG A 123 -1.87 -4.14 13.95
CA ARG A 123 -1.14 -3.98 15.24
C ARG A 123 -0.92 -2.53 15.63
N CYS A 124 -1.21 -1.58 14.73
CA CYS A 124 -1.06 -0.15 15.00
C CYS A 124 -2.28 0.37 15.79
N ALA A 125 -2.06 0.83 17.02
CA ALA A 125 -3.14 1.30 17.90
C ALA A 125 -3.90 2.52 17.34
N ASP A 126 -3.22 3.35 16.55
CA ASP A 126 -3.77 4.58 15.98
C ASP A 126 -4.48 4.35 14.64
N VAL A 127 -4.47 3.10 14.12
CA VAL A 127 -5.03 2.74 12.82
C VAL A 127 -6.24 1.84 12.99
N THR A 128 -7.35 2.23 12.42
CA THR A 128 -8.57 1.41 12.31
C THR A 128 -8.71 0.93 10.87
N LEU A 129 -8.71 -0.39 10.67
CA LEU A 129 -9.01 -0.99 9.37
C LEU A 129 -10.51 -1.26 9.27
N LEU A 130 -11.15 -0.66 8.30
CA LEU A 130 -12.56 -0.88 7.96
C LEU A 130 -12.61 -1.68 6.65
N ALA A 131 -12.86 -2.98 6.78
CA ALA A 131 -13.00 -3.91 5.66
C ALA A 131 -14.00 -5.03 6.04
N PRO A 132 -15.03 -5.27 5.22
CA PRO A 132 -15.35 -4.53 4.00
C PRO A 132 -15.95 -3.15 4.30
N ALA A 133 -15.48 -2.12 3.59
CA ALA A 133 -16.03 -0.77 3.67
C ALA A 133 -15.91 -0.08 2.30
N GLU A 134 -17.03 0.05 1.60
CA GLU A 134 -17.08 0.70 0.31
C GLU A 134 -17.63 2.12 0.45
N LEU A 135 -16.83 3.09 0.00
CA LEU A 135 -17.22 4.49 0.01
C LEU A 135 -18.29 4.75 -1.05
N GLN A 136 -19.43 5.30 -0.63
CA GLN A 136 -20.56 5.62 -1.50
C GLN A 136 -20.57 7.10 -1.88
N GLN A 137 -20.31 7.99 -0.91
CA GLN A 137 -20.35 9.43 -1.11
C GLN A 137 -19.30 10.12 -0.26
N VAL A 138 -18.79 11.23 -0.78
CA VAL A 138 -17.96 12.18 -0.03
C VAL A 138 -18.56 13.58 -0.20
N ALA A 139 -18.69 14.32 0.90
CA ALA A 139 -19.05 15.73 0.91
C ALA A 139 -17.91 16.51 1.56
N TRP A 140 -17.46 17.56 0.89
CA TRP A 140 -16.35 18.40 1.35
C TRP A 140 -16.91 19.59 2.14
N GLY A 141 -16.53 19.71 3.40
CA GLY A 141 -16.79 20.85 4.26
C GLY A 141 -15.55 21.73 4.40
N GLU A 142 -15.68 22.86 5.10
CA GLU A 142 -14.56 23.79 5.30
C GLU A 142 -13.41 23.20 6.13
N ASN A 143 -13.72 22.40 7.16
CA ASN A 143 -12.73 21.87 8.10
C ASN A 143 -12.59 20.36 8.07
N GLU A 144 -13.57 19.65 7.50
CA GLU A 144 -13.59 18.20 7.44
C GLU A 144 -14.42 17.70 6.26
N ALA A 145 -14.14 16.49 5.83
CA ALA A 145 -14.92 15.76 4.85
C ALA A 145 -15.86 14.78 5.56
N PHE A 146 -17.05 14.59 4.98
CA PHE A 146 -18.06 13.63 5.41
C PHE A 146 -18.09 12.47 4.43
N LEU A 147 -17.78 11.27 4.93
CA LEU A 147 -17.73 10.05 4.13
C LEU A 147 -18.89 9.14 4.52
N SER A 148 -19.70 8.76 3.53
CA SER A 148 -20.81 7.81 3.70
C SER A 148 -20.43 6.48 3.06
N LEU A 149 -20.58 5.37 3.78
CA LEU A 149 -20.31 4.04 3.30
C LEU A 149 -21.60 3.36 2.81
N GLN A 150 -21.45 2.31 2.00
CA GLN A 150 -22.59 1.58 1.44
C GLN A 150 -23.48 0.90 2.49
N ASP A 151 -22.92 0.54 3.64
CA ASP A 151 -23.65 -0.04 4.78
C ASP A 151 -24.46 0.99 5.59
N GLY A 152 -24.45 2.27 5.18
CA GLY A 152 -25.11 3.38 5.85
C GLY A 152 -24.30 3.97 7.00
N SER A 153 -23.12 3.45 7.31
CA SER A 153 -22.23 4.06 8.29
C SER A 153 -21.61 5.37 7.76
N MET A 154 -21.20 6.25 8.67
CA MET A 154 -20.62 7.53 8.33
C MET A 154 -19.39 7.81 9.18
N LEU A 155 -18.38 8.42 8.56
CA LEU A 155 -17.24 8.97 9.27
C LEU A 155 -16.91 10.39 8.79
N THR A 156 -16.27 11.18 9.66
CA THR A 156 -15.69 12.48 9.30
C THR A 156 -14.18 12.41 9.37
N ALA A 157 -13.50 13.13 8.50
CA ALA A 157 -12.05 13.20 8.45
C ALA A 157 -11.56 14.59 8.10
N ARG A 158 -10.50 15.05 8.77
CA ARG A 158 -9.84 16.33 8.46
C ARG A 158 -9.03 16.25 7.17
N LEU A 159 -8.51 15.07 6.85
CA LEU A 159 -7.79 14.78 5.62
C LEU A 159 -8.30 13.47 5.02
N VAL A 160 -8.54 13.46 3.71
CA VAL A 160 -8.86 12.26 2.95
C VAL A 160 -7.74 11.98 1.96
N ILE A 161 -7.19 10.77 2.00
CA ILE A 161 -6.10 10.32 1.12
C ILE A 161 -6.68 9.27 0.16
N GLY A 162 -6.57 9.53 -1.15
CA GLY A 162 -6.95 8.59 -2.20
C GLY A 162 -5.81 7.61 -2.49
N ALA A 163 -6.00 6.34 -2.14
CA ALA A 163 -5.10 5.23 -2.44
C ALA A 163 -5.85 4.06 -3.11
N ASP A 164 -6.97 4.36 -3.76
CA ASP A 164 -7.93 3.44 -4.38
C ASP A 164 -7.57 3.02 -5.80
N GLY A 165 -6.30 3.23 -6.20
CA GLY A 165 -5.69 2.67 -7.40
C GLY A 165 -5.88 3.48 -8.68
N ALA A 166 -5.54 2.85 -9.82
CA ALA A 166 -5.52 3.52 -11.13
C ALA A 166 -6.89 4.07 -11.55
N ASN A 167 -7.96 3.38 -11.18
CA ASN A 167 -9.34 3.78 -11.45
C ASN A 167 -9.97 4.52 -10.24
N SER A 168 -9.19 5.35 -9.57
CA SER A 168 -9.61 6.05 -8.37
C SER A 168 -10.99 6.69 -8.52
N TRP A 169 -11.92 6.24 -7.68
CA TRP A 169 -13.23 6.85 -7.55
C TRP A 169 -13.11 8.22 -6.86
N LEU A 170 -12.26 8.29 -5.83
CA LEU A 170 -12.09 9.52 -5.05
C LEU A 170 -11.53 10.66 -5.89
N ARG A 171 -10.56 10.40 -6.78
CA ARG A 171 -10.00 11.42 -7.68
C ARG A 171 -11.07 12.14 -8.53
N ASN A 172 -12.13 11.43 -8.88
CA ASN A 172 -13.23 12.00 -9.68
C ASN A 172 -14.23 12.77 -8.83
N LYS A 173 -14.06 12.81 -7.50
CA LYS A 173 -14.93 13.49 -6.53
C LYS A 173 -14.23 14.61 -5.75
N ALA A 174 -12.92 14.76 -5.96
CA ALA A 174 -12.10 15.82 -5.36
C ALA A 174 -12.16 17.12 -6.15
#